data_c7d74bf32414e67889d9704853dc6a6f
#
_entry.id   c7d74bf32414e67889d9704853dc6a6f
#
_cell.length_a   1.000
_cell.length_b   1.000
_cell.length_c   1.000
_cell.angle_alpha   90.00
_cell.angle_beta   90.00
_cell.angle_gamma   90.00
#
_symmetry.space_group_name_H-M   'P 1'
#
loop_
_entity.id
_entity.type
_entity.pdbx_description
1 polymer ?
#
loop_
_entity_poly.entity_id
_entity_poly.type
_entity_poly.pdbx_seq_one_letter_code
_entity_poly.pdbx_strand_id
1 'polypeptide(L)'
;MTKFTVAMFASLATLIGANTFAASAEQECQQLKNDHDVIYASKGFCFKDPEAKAKFGNENCYTTKPKFSEKEQQRLDAIKDRQKELNCK
;
A
#
# COMPACT_ATOMS: atom_id res chain seq x y z
N MET A 1 33.57 8.29 30.55
CA MET A 1 32.71 9.33 29.94
C MET A 1 32.15 8.94 28.61
N THR A 2 32.96 8.41 27.75
CA THR A 2 32.46 7.96 26.43
C THR A 2 31.44 6.84 26.53
N LYS A 3 31.48 6.06 27.58
CA LYS A 3 30.57 4.93 27.77
C LYS A 3 29.11 5.39 27.91
N PHE A 4 28.89 6.50 28.55
CA PHE A 4 27.54 7.02 28.74
C PHE A 4 26.88 7.40 27.44
N THR A 5 27.65 8.00 26.56
CA THR A 5 27.15 8.44 25.28
C THR A 5 26.66 7.28 24.43
N VAL A 6 27.42 6.19 24.43
CA VAL A 6 27.06 4.99 23.66
C VAL A 6 25.75 4.41 24.13
N ALA A 7 25.55 4.33 25.45
CA ALA A 7 24.33 3.77 26.02
C ALA A 7 23.10 4.55 25.58
N MET A 8 23.21 5.86 25.52
CA MET A 8 22.10 6.71 25.14
C MET A 8 21.68 6.49 23.69
N PHE A 9 22.64 6.34 22.80
CA PHE A 9 22.34 6.09 21.39
C PHE A 9 21.58 4.80 21.18
N ALA A 10 21.98 3.75 21.89
CA ALA A 10 21.32 2.46 21.75
C ALA A 10 19.85 2.54 22.13
N SER A 11 19.54 3.25 23.20
CA SER A 11 18.16 3.40 23.66
C SER A 11 17.30 4.12 22.63
N LEU A 12 17.81 5.20 22.07
CA LEU A 12 17.07 5.97 21.08
C LEU A 12 16.77 5.16 19.83
N ALA A 13 17.75 4.40 19.36
CA ALA A 13 17.57 3.58 18.17
C ALA A 13 16.44 2.58 18.35
N THR A 14 16.36 1.97 19.53
CA THR A 14 15.31 0.98 19.79
C THR A 14 13.92 1.60 19.73
N LEU A 15 13.74 2.77 20.32
CA LEU A 15 12.45 3.44 20.33
C LEU A 15 11.99 3.84 18.92
N ILE A 16 12.91 4.37 18.15
CA ILE A 16 12.60 4.77 16.78
C ILE A 16 12.17 3.57 15.94
N GLY A 17 12.85 2.44 16.12
CA GLY A 17 12.55 1.22 15.40
C GLY A 17 11.13 0.73 15.66
N ALA A 18 10.70 0.75 16.91
CA ALA A 18 9.36 0.29 17.28
C ALA A 18 8.28 1.17 16.63
N ASN A 19 8.45 2.47 16.67
CA ASN A 19 7.49 3.39 16.09
C ASN A 19 7.41 3.24 14.57
N THR A 20 8.55 3.00 13.94
CA THR A 20 8.61 2.84 12.50
C THR A 20 7.80 1.64 12.02
N PHE A 21 7.82 0.54 12.78
CA PHE A 21 7.05 -0.64 12.43
C PHE A 21 5.56 -0.36 12.37
N ALA A 22 5.01 0.31 13.35
CA ALA A 22 3.59 0.62 13.39
C ALA A 22 3.19 1.51 12.21
N ALA A 23 3.97 2.54 11.94
CA ALA A 23 3.71 3.44 10.85
C ALA A 23 3.83 2.75 9.49
N SER A 24 4.81 1.84 9.37
CA SER A 24 5.04 1.11 8.11
C SER A 24 3.86 0.25 7.69
N ALA A 25 3.18 -0.38 8.63
CA ALA A 25 2.05 -1.25 8.30
C ALA A 25 0.91 -0.45 7.67
N GLU A 26 0.57 0.69 8.23
CA GLU A 26 -0.49 1.53 7.68
C GLU A 26 -0.10 2.08 6.31
N GLN A 27 1.12 2.55 6.17
CA GLN A 27 1.60 3.07 4.90
C GLN A 27 1.62 1.99 3.84
N GLU A 28 2.02 0.79 4.20
CA GLU A 28 2.05 -0.32 3.26
C GLU A 28 0.64 -0.67 2.80
N CYS A 29 -0.33 -0.68 3.69
CA CYS A 29 -1.73 -0.93 3.32
C CYS A 29 -2.23 0.10 2.31
N GLN A 30 -1.95 1.38 2.54
CA GLN A 30 -2.35 2.43 1.61
C GLN A 30 -1.66 2.28 0.26
N GLN A 31 -0.37 1.94 0.28
CA GLN A 31 0.37 1.76 -0.96
C GLN A 31 -0.15 0.56 -1.75
N LEU A 32 -0.47 -0.53 -1.07
CA LEU A 32 -1.03 -1.70 -1.72
C LEU A 32 -2.37 -1.39 -2.37
N LYS A 33 -3.22 -0.64 -1.68
CA LYS A 33 -4.49 -0.22 -2.24
C LYS A 33 -4.29 0.66 -3.46
N ASN A 34 -3.36 1.60 -3.37
CA ASN A 34 -3.05 2.47 -4.48
C ASN A 34 -2.52 1.69 -5.69
N ASP A 35 -1.63 0.75 -5.47
CA ASP A 35 -1.08 -0.07 -6.54
C ASP A 35 -2.18 -0.90 -7.21
N HIS A 36 -3.07 -1.47 -6.42
CA HIS A 36 -4.23 -2.20 -6.92
C HIS A 36 -5.07 -1.31 -7.82
N ASP A 37 -5.39 -0.12 -7.34
CA ASP A 37 -6.25 0.80 -8.09
C ASP A 37 -5.58 1.32 -9.35
N VAL A 38 -4.27 1.53 -9.33
CA VAL A 38 -3.53 1.94 -10.52
C VAL A 38 -3.63 0.87 -11.62
N ILE A 39 -3.50 -0.39 -11.25
CA ILE A 39 -3.62 -1.49 -12.22
C ILE A 39 -5.03 -1.49 -12.83
N TYR A 40 -6.05 -1.34 -12.00
CA TYR A 40 -7.42 -1.27 -12.47
C TYR A 40 -7.65 -0.05 -13.37
N ALA A 41 -7.14 1.10 -12.96
CA ALA A 41 -7.31 2.33 -13.73
C ALA A 41 -6.66 2.22 -15.11
N SER A 42 -5.52 1.55 -15.19
CA SER A 42 -4.83 1.37 -16.48
C SER A 42 -5.64 0.55 -17.46
N LYS A 43 -6.63 -0.21 -16.98
CA LYS A 43 -7.50 -1.03 -17.81
C LYS A 43 -8.86 -0.37 -18.08
N GLY A 44 -9.01 0.89 -17.71
CA GLY A 44 -10.25 1.61 -17.94
C GLY A 44 -11.38 1.28 -16.99
N PHE A 45 -11.05 0.82 -15.79
CA PHE A 45 -12.03 0.44 -14.79
C PHE A 45 -12.80 1.65 -14.27
N CYS A 46 -14.12 1.52 -14.19
CA CYS A 46 -14.99 2.55 -13.62
C CYS A 46 -15.13 2.35 -12.12
N PHE A 47 -14.50 3.22 -11.36
CA PHE A 47 -14.50 3.11 -9.89
C PHE A 47 -15.84 3.57 -9.33
N LYS A 48 -16.29 2.89 -8.28
CA LYS A 48 -17.49 3.27 -7.53
C LYS A 48 -17.11 4.03 -6.26
N ASP A 49 -15.92 3.79 -5.75
CA ASP A 49 -15.41 4.41 -4.56
C ASP A 49 -15.11 5.90 -4.81
N PRO A 50 -15.67 6.83 -4.02
CA PRO A 50 -15.42 8.26 -4.24
C PRO A 50 -13.96 8.64 -4.16
N GLU A 51 -13.20 7.99 -3.28
CA GLU A 51 -11.78 8.27 -3.13
C GLU A 51 -11.00 7.91 -4.38
N ALA A 52 -11.27 6.74 -4.94
CA ALA A 52 -10.62 6.30 -6.15
C ALA A 52 -11.03 7.17 -7.34
N LYS A 53 -12.29 7.58 -7.40
CA LYS A 53 -12.76 8.49 -8.46
C LYS A 53 -12.00 9.81 -8.43
N ALA A 54 -11.76 10.32 -7.22
CA ALA A 54 -11.04 11.58 -7.05
C ALA A 54 -9.59 11.47 -7.52
N LYS A 55 -8.97 10.33 -7.27
CA LYS A 55 -7.57 10.12 -7.63
C LYS A 55 -7.37 9.81 -9.11
N PHE A 56 -8.18 8.94 -9.65
CA PHE A 56 -7.96 8.42 -11.01
C PHE A 56 -8.97 8.95 -12.03
N GLY A 57 -10.08 9.53 -11.56
CA GLY A 57 -11.11 10.00 -12.43
C GLY A 57 -11.92 8.86 -13.05
N ASN A 58 -13.08 9.18 -13.58
CA ASN A 58 -13.93 8.20 -14.26
C ASN A 58 -14.33 8.67 -15.65
N GLU A 59 -13.72 9.75 -16.11
CA GLU A 59 -14.12 10.36 -17.40
C GLU A 59 -13.89 9.43 -18.59
N ASN A 60 -12.79 8.70 -18.56
CA ASN A 60 -12.40 7.83 -19.66
C ASN A 60 -12.58 6.35 -19.33
N CYS A 61 -13.28 6.03 -18.26
CA CYS A 61 -13.51 4.63 -17.93
C CYS A 61 -14.52 4.01 -18.88
N TYR A 62 -14.41 2.73 -19.12
CA TYR A 62 -15.28 2.04 -20.07
C TYR A 62 -15.67 0.63 -19.64
N THR A 63 -15.22 0.16 -18.47
CA THR A 63 -15.54 -1.20 -18.07
C THR A 63 -15.60 -1.33 -16.55
N THR A 64 -16.48 -2.22 -16.09
CA THR A 64 -16.53 -2.65 -14.68
C THR A 64 -15.92 -4.02 -14.51
N LYS A 65 -15.52 -4.66 -15.61
CA LYS A 65 -14.91 -6.00 -15.60
C LYS A 65 -13.65 -6.01 -16.44
N PRO A 66 -12.58 -5.35 -15.95
CA PRO A 66 -11.36 -5.27 -16.73
C PRO A 66 -10.69 -6.64 -16.88
N LYS A 67 -10.03 -6.82 -18.02
CA LYS A 67 -9.28 -8.04 -18.29
C LYS A 67 -7.81 -7.78 -18.01
N PHE A 68 -7.21 -8.67 -17.24
CA PHE A 68 -5.80 -8.54 -16.86
C PHE A 68 -4.95 -9.58 -17.56
N SER A 69 -3.72 -9.20 -17.87
CA SER A 69 -2.71 -10.15 -18.34
C SER A 69 -2.32 -11.06 -17.18
N GLU A 70 -1.60 -12.14 -17.51
CA GLU A 70 -1.12 -13.07 -16.51
C GLU A 70 -0.27 -12.36 -15.45
N LYS A 71 0.62 -11.49 -15.89
CA LYS A 71 1.48 -10.75 -14.98
C LYS A 71 0.70 -9.80 -14.08
N GLU A 72 -0.29 -9.12 -14.65
CA GLU A 72 -1.14 -8.22 -13.88
C GLU A 72 -1.95 -8.97 -12.86
N GLN A 73 -2.49 -10.12 -13.25
CA GLN A 73 -3.25 -10.94 -12.31
C GLN A 73 -2.37 -11.43 -11.17
N GLN A 74 -1.15 -11.84 -11.47
CA GLN A 74 -0.19 -12.26 -10.45
C GLN A 74 0.10 -11.13 -9.46
N ARG A 75 0.27 -9.92 -9.98
CA ARG A 75 0.49 -8.75 -9.12
C ARG A 75 -0.70 -8.46 -8.23
N LEU A 76 -1.89 -8.54 -8.79
CA LEU A 76 -3.12 -8.32 -8.01
C LEU A 76 -3.27 -9.37 -6.91
N ASP A 77 -2.96 -10.62 -7.22
CA ASP A 77 -3.02 -11.71 -6.25
C ASP A 77 -1.99 -11.49 -5.13
N ALA A 78 -0.79 -11.07 -5.49
CA ALA A 78 0.24 -10.78 -4.51
C ALA A 78 -0.16 -9.62 -3.60
N ILE A 79 -0.78 -8.60 -4.18
CA ILE A 79 -1.27 -7.46 -3.41
C ILE A 79 -2.32 -7.92 -2.41
N LYS A 80 -3.26 -8.73 -2.85
CA LYS A 80 -4.32 -9.25 -1.97
C LYS A 80 -3.76 -10.08 -0.82
N ASP A 81 -2.81 -10.95 -1.13
CA ASP A 81 -2.18 -11.79 -0.12
C ASP A 81 -1.47 -10.94 0.93
N ARG A 82 -0.75 -9.92 0.48
CA ARG A 82 -0.05 -9.02 1.39
C ARG A 82 -1.03 -8.22 2.25
N GLN A 83 -2.13 -7.78 1.66
CA GLN A 83 -3.17 -7.09 2.41
C GLN A 83 -3.75 -7.95 3.52
N LYS A 84 -3.92 -9.24 3.25
CA LYS A 84 -4.39 -10.18 4.27
C LYS A 84 -3.37 -10.34 5.39
N GLU A 85 -2.11 -10.48 5.05
CA GLU A 85 -1.03 -10.60 6.04
C GLU A 85 -0.99 -9.41 6.99
N LEU A 86 -1.22 -8.22 6.44
CA LEU A 86 -1.18 -6.98 7.22
C LEU A 86 -2.52 -6.63 7.86
N ASN A 87 -3.56 -7.41 7.61
CA ASN A 87 -4.92 -7.13 8.07
C ASN A 87 -5.41 -5.76 7.59
N CYS A 88 -5.13 -5.43 6.35
CA CYS A 88 -5.62 -4.19 5.75
C CYS A 88 -7.13 -4.20 5.60
N LYS A 89 -7.76 -3.08 5.88
CA LYS A 89 -9.23 -2.96 5.79
C LYS A 89 -9.69 -2.24 4.54
#